data_aa93139f64118c02f926051e828577d5
#
_entry.id   aa93139f64118c02f926051e828577d5
#
_cell.length_a   1.000
_cell.length_b   1.000
_cell.length_c   1.000
_cell.angle_alpha   90.00
_cell.angle_beta   90.00
_cell.angle_gamma   90.00
#
_symmetry.space_group_name_H-M   'P 1'
#
loop_
_entity.id
_entity.type
_entity.pdbx_description
1 polymer ?
#
loop_
_entity_poly.entity_id
_entity_poly.type
_entity_poly.pdbx_seq_one_letter_code
_entity_poly.pdbx_strand_id
1 'polypeptide(L)'
;MRGGGASGLFYLADDLPTDAAELDKILISAIGSPDRYGVQLDGLGKGTTSSSKSVIVSKSKSKDYDIEYLFAQISVENPSVDWTRSCGNLASAAALFAVEEGLVDDVKNDKAKFRMHQVNRDELIEATVDLNEGLVRLAFYKSKMKEHMRVNYDPTIKVSVEGIGKIDVSVIDATNLVAFVRARDLDTKIDGVTNFLELKDKAEKIRVAVANTLNIQGGTTNPRILLVEAPRDFRDRSNRIVAKNQVDIIVFALSTHEIHAGLPMTAVMAASVAAGIEGTIVEKESSWKDQTKPIRVGHPSGVDGARPISLSDNETAVEIVLDARRLMSGLVHVNV
;
A
#
# COMPACT_ATOMS: atom_id res chain seq x y z
N MET A 1 -8.37 8.40 12.52
CA MET A 1 -7.37 7.34 12.81
C MET A 1 -6.11 7.57 11.99
N ARG A 2 -4.98 7.04 12.45
CA ARG A 2 -3.73 6.90 11.68
C ARG A 2 -3.34 5.43 11.67
N GLY A 3 -2.87 4.93 10.53
CA GLY A 3 -2.25 3.61 10.39
C GLY A 3 -1.03 3.72 9.50
N GLY A 4 0.15 3.29 9.97
CA GLY A 4 1.41 3.46 9.26
C GLY A 4 1.58 4.87 8.70
N GLY A 5 1.85 4.99 7.41
CA GLY A 5 2.06 6.26 6.69
C GLY A 5 0.79 6.98 6.20
N ALA A 6 -0.41 6.58 6.63
CA ALA A 6 -1.67 7.19 6.19
C ALA A 6 -2.58 7.58 7.37
N SER A 7 -3.45 8.55 7.13
CA SER A 7 -4.55 8.90 8.05
C SER A 7 -5.86 9.05 7.29
N GLY A 8 -6.98 8.90 7.99
CA GLY A 8 -8.31 9.02 7.39
C GLY A 8 -9.39 9.13 8.44
N LEU A 9 -10.61 9.40 7.97
CA LEU A 9 -11.82 9.36 8.77
C LEU A 9 -12.34 7.92 8.84
N PHE A 10 -12.84 7.54 9.99
CA PHE A 10 -13.35 6.20 10.24
C PHE A 10 -14.77 6.30 10.77
N TYR A 11 -15.64 5.47 10.23
CA TYR A 11 -17.06 5.47 10.55
C TYR A 11 -17.54 4.05 10.87
N LEU A 12 -18.50 3.93 11.75
CA LEU A 12 -19.32 2.74 11.83
C LEU A 12 -20.32 2.76 10.65
N ALA A 13 -20.55 1.61 10.03
CA ALA A 13 -21.48 1.53 8.90
C ALA A 13 -22.91 1.94 9.29
N ASP A 14 -23.30 1.67 10.53
CA ASP A 14 -24.64 1.99 11.04
C ASP A 14 -24.88 3.52 11.20
N ASP A 15 -23.83 4.32 11.22
CA ASP A 15 -23.89 5.79 11.30
C ASP A 15 -24.04 6.46 9.92
N LEU A 16 -24.03 5.70 8.84
CA LEU A 16 -24.00 6.20 7.47
C LEU A 16 -25.21 5.75 6.65
N PRO A 17 -25.64 6.55 5.65
CA PRO A 17 -26.71 6.14 4.76
C PRO A 17 -26.28 4.96 3.87
N THR A 18 -27.27 4.19 3.43
CA THR A 18 -27.06 3.07 2.49
C THR A 18 -27.12 3.51 1.03
N ASP A 19 -27.63 4.72 0.74
CA ASP A 19 -27.62 5.27 -0.61
C ASP A 19 -26.21 5.71 -0.99
N ALA A 20 -25.69 5.17 -2.09
CA ALA A 20 -24.32 5.39 -2.51
C ALA A 20 -24.01 6.86 -2.89
N ALA A 21 -24.97 7.55 -3.48
CA ALA A 21 -24.76 8.94 -3.90
C ALA A 21 -24.79 9.90 -2.69
N GLU A 22 -25.60 9.61 -1.69
CA GLU A 22 -25.62 10.36 -0.43
C GLU A 22 -24.35 10.08 0.36
N LEU A 23 -23.91 8.83 0.44
CA LEU A 23 -22.66 8.44 1.07
C LEU A 23 -21.45 9.17 0.46
N ASP A 24 -21.33 9.20 -0.86
CA ASP A 24 -20.26 9.91 -1.54
C ASP A 24 -20.23 11.39 -1.15
N LYS A 25 -21.38 12.07 -1.13
CA LYS A 25 -21.46 13.48 -0.73
C LYS A 25 -21.00 13.71 0.70
N ILE A 26 -21.40 12.86 1.63
CA ILE A 26 -20.98 12.93 3.04
C ILE A 26 -19.45 12.79 3.14
N LEU A 27 -18.86 11.78 2.49
CA LEU A 27 -17.42 11.54 2.57
C LEU A 27 -16.62 12.68 1.91
N ILE A 28 -17.07 13.19 0.77
CA ILE A 28 -16.47 14.33 0.07
C ILE A 28 -16.51 15.57 0.95
N SER A 29 -17.67 15.89 1.53
CA SER A 29 -17.84 17.06 2.39
C SER A 29 -17.00 16.95 3.66
N ALA A 30 -16.99 15.79 4.33
CA ALA A 30 -16.23 15.56 5.55
C ALA A 30 -14.71 15.72 5.35
N ILE A 31 -14.20 15.38 4.17
CA ILE A 31 -12.79 15.58 3.79
C ILE A 31 -12.50 17.01 3.36
N GLY A 32 -13.51 17.76 2.90
CA GLY A 32 -13.36 19.11 2.37
C GLY A 32 -12.90 19.12 0.89
N SER A 33 -13.43 18.19 0.12
CA SER A 33 -13.19 18.09 -1.32
C SER A 33 -14.41 18.57 -2.13
N PRO A 34 -14.23 19.05 -3.36
CA PRO A 34 -12.94 19.34 -4.01
C PRO A 34 -12.30 20.61 -3.48
N ASP A 35 -10.96 20.62 -3.40
CA ASP A 35 -10.23 21.84 -3.09
C ASP A 35 -9.08 22.04 -4.08
N ARG A 36 -9.25 23.03 -4.98
CA ARG A 36 -8.26 23.39 -6.00
C ARG A 36 -6.93 23.91 -5.43
N TYR A 37 -6.93 24.36 -4.19
CA TYR A 37 -5.70 24.83 -3.52
C TYR A 37 -4.95 23.70 -2.81
N GLY A 38 -5.56 22.51 -2.75
CA GLY A 38 -4.96 21.32 -2.17
C GLY A 38 -4.74 21.36 -0.66
N VAL A 39 -5.50 22.17 0.09
CA VAL A 39 -5.39 22.28 1.56
C VAL A 39 -6.56 21.63 2.29
N GLN A 40 -7.73 21.48 1.63
CA GLN A 40 -8.96 20.91 2.20
C GLN A 40 -9.38 21.61 3.49
N LEU A 41 -9.38 22.94 3.44
CA LEU A 41 -9.59 23.80 4.62
C LEU A 41 -11.01 23.67 5.20
N ASP A 42 -12.00 23.35 4.37
CA ASP A 42 -13.41 23.18 4.75
C ASP A 42 -13.74 21.73 5.12
N GLY A 43 -12.76 20.99 5.63
CA GLY A 43 -12.93 19.60 6.04
C GLY A 43 -11.77 19.08 6.89
N LEU A 44 -11.74 17.77 7.08
CA LEU A 44 -10.74 17.08 7.90
C LEU A 44 -9.63 16.41 7.08
N GLY A 45 -9.62 16.60 5.77
CA GLY A 45 -8.51 16.23 4.89
C GLY A 45 -7.28 17.10 5.14
N LYS A 46 -6.16 16.77 4.51
CA LYS A 46 -4.90 17.52 4.65
C LYS A 46 -4.24 17.75 3.29
N GLY A 47 -5.05 17.85 2.24
CA GLY A 47 -4.61 18.15 0.89
C GLY A 47 -3.71 17.11 0.23
N THR A 48 -3.64 15.89 0.74
CA THR A 48 -2.81 14.83 0.18
C THR A 48 -3.57 13.53 -0.01
N THR A 49 -3.18 12.70 -0.96
CA THR A 49 -3.76 11.37 -1.15
C THR A 49 -3.54 10.45 0.06
N SER A 50 -2.54 10.72 0.90
CA SER A 50 -2.27 9.95 2.13
C SER A 50 -3.25 10.26 3.26
N SER A 51 -3.98 11.38 3.18
CA SER A 51 -4.88 11.87 4.23
C SER A 51 -6.32 12.13 3.77
N SER A 52 -6.57 12.12 2.46
CA SER A 52 -7.92 12.27 1.89
C SER A 52 -8.57 10.90 1.72
N LYS A 53 -8.83 10.24 2.83
CA LYS A 53 -9.28 8.85 2.91
C LYS A 53 -10.38 8.68 3.94
N SER A 54 -11.29 7.75 3.65
CA SER A 54 -12.29 7.30 4.61
C SER A 54 -12.33 5.77 4.67
N VAL A 55 -12.70 5.24 5.82
CA VAL A 55 -12.88 3.81 6.05
C VAL A 55 -14.18 3.60 6.79
N ILE A 56 -15.02 2.70 6.29
CA ILE A 56 -16.29 2.33 6.89
C ILE A 56 -16.14 0.91 7.42
N VAL A 57 -16.44 0.70 8.70
CA VAL A 57 -16.24 -0.59 9.38
C VAL A 57 -17.57 -1.07 9.95
N SER A 58 -17.82 -2.37 9.81
CA SER A 58 -19.00 -3.04 10.39
C SER A 58 -18.63 -4.42 10.93
N LYS A 59 -19.45 -4.95 11.83
CA LYS A 59 -19.43 -6.37 12.18
C LYS A 59 -19.86 -7.17 10.94
N SER A 60 -19.16 -8.26 10.63
CA SER A 60 -19.52 -9.09 9.49
C SER A 60 -20.82 -9.89 9.76
N LYS A 61 -21.61 -10.07 8.69
CA LYS A 61 -22.74 -11.01 8.69
C LYS A 61 -22.34 -12.41 8.26
N SER A 62 -21.15 -12.56 7.65
CA SER A 62 -20.57 -13.85 7.30
C SER A 62 -19.95 -14.53 8.52
N LYS A 63 -19.97 -15.86 8.53
CA LYS A 63 -19.25 -16.67 9.54
C LYS A 63 -17.76 -16.79 9.25
N ASP A 64 -17.33 -16.39 8.06
CA ASP A 64 -15.94 -16.50 7.62
C ASP A 64 -15.08 -15.32 8.09
N TYR A 65 -15.72 -14.21 8.47
CA TYR A 65 -15.10 -12.97 8.92
C TYR A 65 -15.74 -12.43 10.19
N ASP A 66 -14.97 -11.75 11.01
CA ASP A 66 -15.48 -11.07 12.21
C ASP A 66 -15.96 -9.66 11.87
N ILE A 67 -15.22 -8.95 11.03
CA ILE A 67 -15.54 -7.60 10.57
C ILE A 67 -15.43 -7.47 9.05
N GLU A 68 -16.11 -6.48 8.51
CA GLU A 68 -15.95 -6.00 7.13
C GLU A 68 -15.51 -4.55 7.16
N TYR A 69 -14.66 -4.17 6.20
CA TYR A 69 -14.35 -2.76 6.00
C TYR A 69 -14.28 -2.38 4.54
N LEU A 70 -14.81 -1.19 4.26
CA LEU A 70 -14.83 -0.57 2.94
C LEU A 70 -13.92 0.64 2.95
N PHE A 71 -13.02 0.73 1.98
CA PHE A 71 -12.06 1.82 1.84
C PHE A 71 -12.50 2.80 0.77
N ALA A 72 -12.44 4.09 1.05
CA ALA A 72 -12.73 5.18 0.11
C ALA A 72 -11.49 6.08 -0.06
N GLN A 73 -11.03 6.24 -1.29
CA GLN A 73 -10.06 7.28 -1.64
C GLN A 73 -10.80 8.48 -2.19
N ILE A 74 -10.78 9.60 -1.48
CA ILE A 74 -11.40 10.84 -1.92
C ILE A 74 -10.39 11.64 -2.73
N SER A 75 -10.80 12.12 -3.92
CA SER A 75 -9.95 13.01 -4.71
C SER A 75 -9.82 14.37 -4.03
N VAL A 76 -8.63 14.96 -4.05
CA VAL A 76 -8.41 16.32 -3.54
C VAL A 76 -9.01 17.38 -4.47
N GLU A 77 -8.86 17.18 -5.78
CA GLU A 77 -9.17 18.17 -6.81
C GLU A 77 -10.58 18.03 -7.39
N ASN A 78 -11.14 16.82 -7.35
CA ASN A 78 -12.42 16.50 -7.98
C ASN A 78 -13.44 16.00 -6.93
N PRO A 79 -14.74 16.24 -7.13
CA PRO A 79 -15.79 15.72 -6.26
C PRO A 79 -16.07 14.23 -6.56
N SER A 80 -15.10 13.37 -6.27
CA SER A 80 -15.19 11.94 -6.58
C SER A 80 -14.56 11.07 -5.51
N VAL A 81 -15.16 9.89 -5.32
CA VAL A 81 -14.67 8.82 -4.46
C VAL A 81 -14.25 7.64 -5.32
N ASP A 82 -13.05 7.15 -5.13
CA ASP A 82 -12.55 5.93 -5.77
C ASP A 82 -12.68 4.74 -4.79
N TRP A 83 -13.64 3.87 -5.09
CA TRP A 83 -13.94 2.66 -4.34
C TRP A 83 -13.18 1.41 -4.83
N THR A 84 -12.36 1.53 -5.87
CA THR A 84 -11.69 0.38 -6.51
C THR A 84 -10.38 -0.03 -5.84
N ARG A 85 -9.92 0.76 -4.87
CA ARG A 85 -8.60 0.59 -4.23
C ARG A 85 -8.70 -0.05 -2.85
N SER A 86 -7.56 -0.47 -2.34
CA SER A 86 -7.35 -0.81 -0.93
C SER A 86 -6.16 -0.02 -0.37
N CYS A 87 -6.07 0.07 0.95
CA CYS A 87 -5.00 0.78 1.63
C CYS A 87 -4.45 -0.07 2.79
N GLY A 88 -3.32 -0.76 2.57
CA GLY A 88 -2.68 -1.59 3.58
C GLY A 88 -2.33 -0.82 4.87
N ASN A 89 -1.95 0.46 4.74
CA ASN A 89 -1.72 1.31 5.91
C ASN A 89 -2.99 1.48 6.77
N LEU A 90 -4.13 1.81 6.16
CA LEU A 90 -5.38 2.01 6.91
C LEU A 90 -6.07 0.70 7.30
N ALA A 91 -5.68 -0.44 6.73
CA ALA A 91 -6.13 -1.73 7.24
C ALA A 91 -5.71 -1.96 8.70
N SER A 92 -4.51 -1.49 9.10
CA SER A 92 -4.09 -1.55 10.51
C SER A 92 -4.96 -0.66 11.40
N ALA A 93 -5.31 0.52 10.92
CA ALA A 93 -6.21 1.41 11.67
C ALA A 93 -7.65 0.86 11.71
N ALA A 94 -8.11 0.15 10.66
CA ALA A 94 -9.42 -0.52 10.67
C ALA A 94 -9.47 -1.65 11.70
N ALA A 95 -8.40 -2.43 11.81
CA ALA A 95 -8.30 -3.47 12.83
C ALA A 95 -8.34 -2.88 14.26
N LEU A 96 -7.56 -1.84 14.52
CA LEU A 96 -7.58 -1.17 15.82
C LEU A 96 -8.95 -0.54 16.10
N PHE A 97 -9.54 0.16 15.12
CA PHE A 97 -10.86 0.77 15.24
C PHE A 97 -11.93 -0.26 15.61
N ALA A 98 -11.93 -1.42 14.94
CA ALA A 98 -12.88 -2.50 15.22
C ALA A 98 -12.79 -3.00 16.66
N VAL A 99 -11.59 -3.10 17.22
CA VAL A 99 -11.38 -3.50 18.64
C VAL A 99 -11.85 -2.40 19.57
N GLU A 100 -11.48 -1.13 19.31
CA GLU A 100 -11.87 0.01 20.15
C GLU A 100 -13.37 0.30 20.15
N GLU A 101 -14.08 0.03 19.05
CA GLU A 101 -15.55 0.17 18.93
C GLU A 101 -16.31 -1.10 19.39
N GLY A 102 -15.60 -2.12 19.89
CA GLY A 102 -16.26 -3.33 20.41
C GLY A 102 -16.89 -4.22 19.34
N LEU A 103 -16.43 -4.13 18.09
CA LEU A 103 -16.92 -5.00 17.00
C LEU A 103 -16.31 -6.42 17.06
N VAL A 104 -15.24 -6.60 17.83
CA VAL A 104 -14.52 -7.86 18.02
C VAL A 104 -14.79 -8.40 19.42
N ASP A 105 -15.34 -9.60 19.50
CA ASP A 105 -15.83 -10.17 20.78
C ASP A 105 -14.69 -10.79 21.63
N ASP A 106 -13.61 -11.32 21.01
CA ASP A 106 -12.56 -12.06 21.72
C ASP A 106 -11.28 -11.21 21.90
N VAL A 107 -11.31 -10.32 22.90
CA VAL A 107 -10.14 -9.54 23.33
C VAL A 107 -9.63 -10.10 24.63
N LYS A 108 -8.37 -10.64 24.64
CA LYS A 108 -7.73 -11.25 25.80
C LYS A 108 -6.36 -10.65 26.07
N ASN A 109 -6.11 -10.23 27.31
CA ASN A 109 -4.83 -9.65 27.72
C ASN A 109 -4.36 -8.52 26.78
N ASP A 110 -5.29 -7.61 26.44
CA ASP A 110 -5.06 -6.48 25.53
C ASP A 110 -4.63 -6.88 24.12
N LYS A 111 -4.94 -8.12 23.70
CA LYS A 111 -4.70 -8.64 22.35
C LYS A 111 -5.99 -9.19 21.76
N ALA A 112 -6.16 -8.93 20.46
CA ALA A 112 -7.26 -9.49 19.68
C ALA A 112 -6.72 -10.14 18.41
N LYS A 113 -7.21 -11.33 18.06
CA LYS A 113 -6.94 -11.98 16.77
C LYS A 113 -8.25 -12.29 16.09
N PHE A 114 -8.44 -11.81 14.86
CA PHE A 114 -9.69 -11.93 14.13
C PHE A 114 -9.50 -11.80 12.62
N ARG A 115 -10.54 -12.11 11.86
CA ARG A 115 -10.56 -12.06 10.40
C ARG A 115 -11.32 -10.84 9.91
N MET A 116 -10.73 -10.13 8.97
CA MET A 116 -11.28 -8.95 8.32
C MET A 116 -11.54 -9.24 6.85
N HIS A 117 -12.70 -8.83 6.34
CA HIS A 117 -13.00 -8.80 4.92
C HIS A 117 -12.77 -7.38 4.38
N GLN A 118 -11.85 -7.25 3.45
CA GLN A 118 -11.66 -6.01 2.68
C GLN A 118 -12.58 -6.03 1.46
N VAL A 119 -13.71 -5.32 1.56
CA VAL A 119 -14.83 -5.44 0.62
C VAL A 119 -14.48 -5.01 -0.80
N ASN A 120 -13.71 -3.91 -0.97
CA ASN A 120 -13.38 -3.37 -2.30
C ASN A 120 -12.64 -4.37 -3.21
N ARG A 121 -11.86 -5.28 -2.63
CA ARG A 121 -10.99 -6.20 -3.36
C ARG A 121 -11.29 -7.66 -3.10
N ASP A 122 -12.33 -7.91 -2.27
CA ASP A 122 -12.68 -9.26 -1.81
C ASP A 122 -11.46 -10.00 -1.22
N GLU A 123 -10.77 -9.33 -0.28
CA GLU A 123 -9.54 -9.86 0.33
C GLU A 123 -9.78 -10.25 1.78
N LEU A 124 -9.33 -11.45 2.15
CA LEU A 124 -9.22 -11.88 3.54
C LEU A 124 -7.94 -11.32 4.16
N ILE A 125 -8.08 -10.73 5.33
CA ILE A 125 -6.95 -10.26 6.15
C ILE A 125 -7.11 -10.83 7.55
N GLU A 126 -6.11 -11.55 8.04
CA GLU A 126 -6.03 -11.91 9.45
C GLU A 126 -5.31 -10.81 10.22
N ALA A 127 -5.97 -10.27 11.23
CA ALA A 127 -5.44 -9.19 12.06
C ALA A 127 -5.09 -9.70 13.46
N THR A 128 -3.96 -9.25 14.00
CA THR A 128 -3.63 -9.36 15.42
C THR A 128 -3.30 -7.96 15.93
N VAL A 129 -4.12 -7.46 16.84
CA VAL A 129 -3.97 -6.14 17.47
C VAL A 129 -3.37 -6.33 18.85
N ASP A 130 -2.30 -5.59 19.15
CA ASP A 130 -1.72 -5.46 20.48
C ASP A 130 -1.97 -4.04 20.99
N LEU A 131 -2.93 -3.90 21.92
CA LEU A 131 -3.34 -2.60 22.46
C LEU A 131 -2.27 -1.98 23.36
N ASN A 132 -1.40 -2.78 23.99
CA ASN A 132 -0.33 -2.28 24.86
C ASN A 132 0.78 -1.64 24.04
N GLU A 133 1.15 -2.27 22.91
CA GLU A 133 2.24 -1.79 22.06
C GLU A 133 1.74 -0.83 20.97
N GLY A 134 0.43 -0.75 20.75
CA GLY A 134 -0.15 0.01 19.64
C GLY A 134 0.25 -0.55 18.27
N LEU A 135 0.59 -1.84 18.22
CA LEU A 135 1.02 -2.54 17.02
C LEU A 135 -0.10 -3.42 16.46
N VAL A 136 -0.20 -3.43 15.16
CA VAL A 136 -1.13 -4.28 14.42
C VAL A 136 -0.36 -5.11 13.40
N ARG A 137 -0.47 -6.43 13.54
CA ARG A 137 0.03 -7.39 12.58
C ARG A 137 -1.10 -7.78 11.65
N LEU A 138 -0.87 -7.69 10.36
CA LEU A 138 -1.84 -8.06 9.31
C LEU A 138 -1.21 -9.10 8.40
N ALA A 139 -1.94 -10.19 8.15
CA ALA A 139 -1.61 -11.16 7.12
C ALA A 139 -2.67 -11.07 6.01
N PHE A 140 -2.25 -10.65 4.82
CA PHE A 140 -3.09 -10.54 3.63
C PHE A 140 -3.06 -11.86 2.89
N TYR A 141 -4.21 -12.51 2.79
CA TYR A 141 -4.36 -13.80 2.13
C TYR A 141 -4.75 -13.62 0.67
N LYS A 142 -4.13 -14.39 -0.21
CA LYS A 142 -4.56 -14.51 -1.60
C LYS A 142 -4.66 -15.98 -1.99
N SER A 143 -5.87 -16.45 -2.21
CA SER A 143 -6.17 -17.84 -2.56
C SER A 143 -5.62 -18.31 -3.91
N LYS A 144 -5.06 -17.43 -4.73
CA LYS A 144 -4.49 -17.73 -6.05
C LYS A 144 -3.17 -17.03 -6.30
N MET A 145 -2.46 -16.65 -5.22
CA MET A 145 -1.24 -15.86 -5.33
C MET A 145 -0.15 -16.52 -6.17
N LYS A 146 -0.07 -17.88 -6.21
CA LYS A 146 0.90 -18.59 -7.06
C LYS A 146 0.58 -18.51 -8.55
N GLU A 147 -0.69 -18.43 -8.96
CA GLU A 147 -1.08 -18.25 -10.36
C GLU A 147 -0.93 -16.80 -10.82
N HIS A 148 -1.17 -15.82 -9.94
CA HIS A 148 -1.05 -14.40 -10.23
C HIS A 148 0.32 -13.80 -9.84
N MET A 149 1.07 -14.42 -8.92
CA MET A 149 2.47 -14.07 -8.61
C MET A 149 3.43 -14.50 -9.71
N ARG A 150 3.12 -15.59 -10.37
CA ARG A 150 3.63 -15.91 -11.68
C ARG A 150 2.61 -15.35 -12.68
N VAL A 151 2.62 -14.05 -12.90
CA VAL A 151 2.27 -13.59 -14.25
C VAL A 151 3.06 -14.56 -15.12
N ASN A 152 2.47 -15.26 -16.07
CA ASN A 152 3.03 -16.35 -16.89
C ASN A 152 4.36 -16.00 -17.61
N TYR A 153 5.27 -15.33 -16.92
CA TYR A 153 6.47 -14.71 -17.46
C TYR A 153 7.70 -15.18 -16.70
N ASP A 154 8.82 -15.16 -17.36
CA ASP A 154 10.11 -15.31 -16.73
C ASP A 154 10.23 -14.32 -15.55
N PRO A 155 10.88 -14.70 -14.45
CA PRO A 155 11.08 -13.82 -13.29
C PRO A 155 11.66 -12.43 -13.63
N THR A 156 12.37 -12.38 -14.76
CA THR A 156 12.91 -11.16 -15.36
C THR A 156 12.75 -11.20 -16.86
N ILE A 157 12.07 -10.23 -17.43
CA ILE A 157 11.89 -10.06 -18.88
C ILE A 157 12.71 -8.90 -19.40
N LYS A 158 13.06 -8.91 -20.70
CA LYS A 158 13.69 -7.76 -21.38
C LYS A 158 12.63 -6.93 -22.08
N VAL A 159 12.59 -5.64 -21.74
CA VAL A 159 11.67 -4.67 -22.33
C VAL A 159 12.44 -3.61 -23.08
N SER A 160 12.03 -3.32 -24.31
CA SER A 160 12.59 -2.22 -25.10
C SER A 160 11.82 -0.93 -24.82
N VAL A 161 12.52 0.09 -24.29
CA VAL A 161 11.92 1.36 -23.88
C VAL A 161 12.49 2.48 -24.74
N GLU A 162 11.63 3.30 -25.34
CA GLU A 162 12.02 4.40 -26.20
C GLU A 162 12.89 5.43 -25.45
N GLY A 163 14.06 5.74 -25.98
CA GLY A 163 15.00 6.70 -25.41
C GLY A 163 15.78 6.19 -24.18
N ILE A 164 15.54 4.92 -23.75
CA ILE A 164 16.28 4.28 -22.65
C ILE A 164 17.04 3.05 -23.14
N GLY A 165 16.46 2.29 -24.08
CA GLY A 165 17.07 1.08 -24.60
C GLY A 165 16.40 -0.18 -24.04
N LYS A 166 17.14 -1.31 -24.04
CA LYS A 166 16.67 -2.59 -23.48
C LYS A 166 17.02 -2.67 -22.00
N ILE A 167 16.02 -2.83 -21.16
CA ILE A 167 16.17 -2.99 -19.70
C ILE A 167 15.56 -4.30 -19.24
N ASP A 168 16.07 -4.80 -18.12
CA ASP A 168 15.46 -5.92 -17.40
C ASP A 168 14.31 -5.42 -16.53
N VAL A 169 13.22 -6.17 -16.48
CA VAL A 169 12.03 -5.85 -15.68
C VAL A 169 11.50 -7.10 -15.01
N SER A 170 11.19 -7.05 -13.71
CA SER A 170 10.43 -8.08 -13.00
C SER A 170 9.03 -7.57 -12.69
N VAL A 171 8.00 -8.29 -13.14
CA VAL A 171 6.60 -7.90 -12.93
C VAL A 171 5.94 -8.82 -11.93
N ILE A 172 5.33 -8.24 -10.90
CA ILE A 172 4.71 -8.95 -9.78
C ILE A 172 3.31 -8.41 -9.52
N ASP A 173 2.34 -9.29 -9.40
CA ASP A 173 0.99 -8.99 -8.93
C ASP A 173 0.77 -9.62 -7.55
N ALA A 174 1.26 -8.96 -6.50
CA ALA A 174 1.07 -9.42 -5.12
C ALA A 174 -0.15 -8.78 -4.44
N THR A 175 -0.35 -7.48 -4.67
CA THR A 175 -1.46 -6.68 -4.13
C THR A 175 -1.95 -5.69 -5.17
N ASN A 176 -1.00 -5.09 -5.88
CA ASN A 176 -1.18 -4.30 -7.09
C ASN A 176 -0.11 -4.77 -8.08
N LEU A 177 -0.42 -4.63 -9.36
CA LEU A 177 0.53 -4.94 -10.41
C LEU A 177 1.67 -3.93 -10.39
N VAL A 178 2.89 -4.41 -10.17
CA VAL A 178 4.10 -3.60 -10.12
C VAL A 178 5.18 -4.15 -11.04
N ALA A 179 6.02 -3.26 -11.56
CA ALA A 179 7.18 -3.59 -12.36
C ALA A 179 8.44 -3.03 -11.68
N PHE A 180 9.37 -3.91 -11.33
CA PHE A 180 10.65 -3.56 -10.71
C PHE A 180 11.71 -3.35 -11.77
N VAL A 181 12.44 -2.23 -11.65
CA VAL A 181 13.55 -1.84 -12.53
C VAL A 181 14.71 -1.41 -11.66
N ARG A 182 15.94 -1.75 -12.05
CA ARG A 182 17.12 -1.27 -11.32
C ARG A 182 17.31 0.23 -11.55
N ALA A 183 17.57 0.98 -10.49
CA ALA A 183 17.81 2.41 -10.59
C ALA A 183 19.02 2.73 -11.48
N ARG A 184 20.07 1.89 -11.43
CA ARG A 184 21.26 2.04 -12.30
C ARG A 184 20.98 1.89 -13.79
N ASP A 185 19.93 1.15 -14.18
CA ASP A 185 19.54 1.00 -15.59
C ASP A 185 18.93 2.30 -16.16
N LEU A 186 18.64 3.27 -15.29
CA LEU A 186 18.15 4.61 -15.61
C LEU A 186 19.17 5.72 -15.29
N ASP A 187 20.41 5.35 -15.01
CA ASP A 187 21.48 6.28 -14.57
C ASP A 187 21.10 7.12 -13.36
N THR A 188 20.35 6.52 -12.41
CA THR A 188 19.88 7.22 -11.22
C THR A 188 20.20 6.46 -9.92
N LYS A 189 20.12 7.18 -8.80
CA LYS A 189 20.22 6.63 -7.44
C LYS A 189 19.02 7.06 -6.62
N ILE A 190 18.57 6.16 -5.75
CA ILE A 190 17.49 6.42 -4.82
C ILE A 190 18.04 7.13 -3.58
N ASP A 191 17.69 8.39 -3.39
CA ASP A 191 17.97 9.15 -2.19
C ASP A 191 16.83 10.10 -1.86
N GLY A 192 16.92 10.80 -0.72
CA GLY A 192 15.87 11.72 -0.29
C GLY A 192 15.70 12.96 -1.18
N VAL A 193 16.61 13.18 -2.13
CA VAL A 193 16.68 14.34 -3.03
C VAL A 193 16.50 13.95 -4.49
N THR A 194 16.17 12.69 -4.77
CA THR A 194 15.98 12.17 -6.14
C THR A 194 15.11 13.10 -7.00
N ASN A 195 15.61 13.49 -8.18
CA ASN A 195 14.88 14.36 -9.09
C ASN A 195 13.69 13.62 -9.73
N PHE A 196 12.54 13.76 -9.11
CA PHE A 196 11.31 13.08 -9.52
C PHE A 196 10.84 13.51 -10.92
N LEU A 197 10.97 14.79 -11.27
CA LEU A 197 10.48 15.29 -12.57
C LEU A 197 11.20 14.64 -13.75
N GLU A 198 12.51 14.43 -13.62
CA GLU A 198 13.28 13.72 -14.63
C GLU A 198 12.91 12.25 -14.75
N LEU A 199 12.61 11.60 -13.61
CA LEU A 199 12.25 10.18 -13.59
C LEU A 199 10.81 9.92 -14.01
N LYS A 200 9.91 10.90 -13.91
CA LYS A 200 8.50 10.76 -14.25
C LYS A 200 8.30 10.33 -15.69
N ASP A 201 8.96 11.00 -16.64
CA ASP A 201 8.83 10.69 -18.06
C ASP A 201 9.43 9.32 -18.40
N LYS A 202 10.57 8.97 -17.77
CA LYS A 202 11.18 7.64 -17.89
C LYS A 202 10.23 6.56 -17.35
N ALA A 203 9.61 6.81 -16.19
CA ALA A 203 8.66 5.88 -15.57
C ALA A 203 7.45 5.61 -16.47
N GLU A 204 6.87 6.64 -17.08
CA GLU A 204 5.72 6.49 -17.96
C GLU A 204 6.09 5.70 -19.24
N LYS A 205 7.24 5.99 -19.86
CA LYS A 205 7.74 5.22 -21.01
C LYS A 205 7.92 3.73 -20.65
N ILE A 206 8.50 3.46 -19.48
CA ILE A 206 8.67 2.08 -18.98
C ILE A 206 7.32 1.43 -18.75
N ARG A 207 6.40 2.11 -18.10
CA ARG A 207 5.05 1.61 -17.82
C ARG A 207 4.34 1.19 -19.11
N VAL A 208 4.34 2.07 -20.11
CA VAL A 208 3.72 1.80 -21.41
C VAL A 208 4.40 0.63 -22.13
N ALA A 209 5.73 0.59 -22.14
CA ALA A 209 6.49 -0.48 -22.77
C ALA A 209 6.22 -1.85 -22.11
N VAL A 210 6.18 -1.90 -20.78
CA VAL A 210 5.84 -3.11 -20.02
C VAL A 210 4.39 -3.53 -20.30
N ALA A 211 3.42 -2.59 -20.24
CA ALA A 211 2.03 -2.89 -20.50
C ALA A 211 1.82 -3.47 -21.91
N ASN A 212 2.48 -2.91 -22.93
CA ASN A 212 2.43 -3.39 -24.30
C ASN A 212 3.08 -4.77 -24.44
N THR A 213 4.27 -4.98 -23.83
CA THR A 213 4.98 -6.25 -23.92
C THR A 213 4.17 -7.41 -23.32
N LEU A 214 3.40 -7.11 -22.26
CA LEU A 214 2.67 -8.12 -21.51
C LEU A 214 1.15 -8.13 -21.79
N ASN A 215 0.68 -7.34 -22.77
CA ASN A 215 -0.74 -7.15 -23.08
C ASN A 215 -1.60 -6.85 -21.84
N ILE A 216 -1.05 -6.02 -20.91
CA ILE A 216 -1.78 -5.64 -19.71
C ILE A 216 -2.92 -4.70 -20.09
N GLN A 217 -4.15 -5.16 -19.89
CA GLN A 217 -5.36 -4.37 -20.06
C GLN A 217 -5.61 -3.56 -18.80
N GLY A 218 -5.94 -2.29 -18.91
CA GLY A 218 -6.47 -1.56 -17.75
C GLY A 218 -5.72 -0.32 -17.31
N GLY A 219 -5.90 0.77 -18.05
CA GLY A 219 -5.75 2.13 -17.57
C GLY A 219 -4.34 2.70 -17.55
N THR A 220 -4.28 3.98 -17.20
CA THR A 220 -3.08 4.83 -17.20
C THR A 220 -2.18 4.61 -15.96
N THR A 221 -2.50 3.69 -15.05
CA THR A 221 -1.80 3.56 -13.76
C THR A 221 -1.10 2.21 -13.53
N ASN A 222 -1.35 1.21 -14.37
CA ASN A 222 -0.77 -0.13 -14.25
C ASN A 222 0.19 -0.47 -15.41
N PRO A 223 1.29 -1.18 -15.13
CA PRO A 223 1.84 -1.48 -13.80
C PRO A 223 2.47 -0.24 -13.14
N ARG A 224 2.51 -0.21 -11.80
CA ARG A 224 3.29 0.81 -11.09
C ARG A 224 4.77 0.51 -11.23
N ILE A 225 5.58 1.51 -11.53
CA ILE A 225 7.03 1.35 -11.65
C ILE A 225 7.71 1.55 -10.31
N LEU A 226 8.51 0.58 -9.91
CA LEU A 226 9.32 0.60 -8.69
C LEU A 226 10.79 0.50 -9.06
N LEU A 227 11.58 1.50 -8.66
CA LEU A 227 13.03 1.43 -8.78
C LEU A 227 13.61 0.67 -7.59
N VAL A 228 14.64 -0.13 -7.84
CA VAL A 228 15.35 -0.88 -6.80
C VAL A 228 16.86 -0.65 -6.87
N GLU A 229 17.47 -0.65 -5.68
CA GLU A 229 18.93 -0.65 -5.49
C GLU A 229 19.33 -1.66 -4.43
N ALA A 230 20.53 -2.19 -4.56
CA ALA A 230 21.17 -2.98 -3.51
C ALA A 230 21.38 -2.14 -2.22
N PRO A 231 21.47 -2.78 -1.05
CA PRO A 231 21.65 -2.09 0.22
C PRO A 231 22.92 -1.21 0.23
N ARG A 232 22.76 0.03 0.63
CA ARG A 232 23.83 1.01 0.89
C ARG A 232 23.40 2.00 1.95
N ASP A 233 24.32 2.81 2.44
CA ASP A 233 23.95 3.98 3.26
C ASP A 233 23.26 5.01 2.38
N PHE A 234 22.16 5.58 2.90
CA PHE A 234 21.45 6.68 2.23
C PHE A 234 20.85 7.65 3.25
N ARG A 235 20.47 8.84 2.78
CA ARG A 235 19.73 9.80 3.60
C ARG A 235 18.26 9.75 3.27
N ASP A 236 17.44 9.69 4.30
CA ASP A 236 16.00 9.85 4.14
C ASP A 236 15.63 11.34 3.93
N ARG A 237 14.35 11.60 3.65
CA ARG A 237 13.84 12.97 3.44
C ARG A 237 13.94 13.88 4.68
N SER A 238 14.10 13.31 5.86
CA SER A 238 14.38 14.01 7.10
C SER A 238 15.87 14.21 7.34
N ASN A 239 16.71 13.92 6.33
CA ASN A 239 18.17 14.00 6.36
C ASN A 239 18.85 13.06 7.38
N ARG A 240 18.12 12.04 7.88
CA ARG A 240 18.69 11.00 8.75
C ARG A 240 19.43 9.97 7.90
N ILE A 241 20.56 9.51 8.40
CA ILE A 241 21.31 8.42 7.76
C ILE A 241 20.62 7.10 8.10
N VAL A 242 20.23 6.36 7.06
CA VAL A 242 19.85 4.96 7.14
C VAL A 242 21.07 4.15 6.71
N ALA A 243 21.62 3.37 7.63
CA ALA A 243 22.82 2.59 7.37
C ALA A 243 22.51 1.34 6.54
N LYS A 244 23.46 0.89 5.72
CA LYS A 244 23.36 -0.30 4.88
C LYS A 244 22.87 -1.55 5.62
N ASN A 245 23.29 -1.74 6.87
CA ASN A 245 22.91 -2.90 7.67
C ASN A 245 21.48 -2.83 8.24
N GLN A 246 20.79 -1.70 8.06
CA GLN A 246 19.40 -1.52 8.48
C GLN A 246 18.38 -1.91 7.39
N VAL A 247 18.85 -2.15 6.17
CA VAL A 247 18.01 -2.46 5.00
C VAL A 247 18.52 -3.68 4.26
N ASP A 248 17.61 -4.39 3.61
CA ASP A 248 17.93 -5.54 2.77
C ASP A 248 17.80 -5.21 1.29
N ILE A 249 17.06 -4.15 0.96
CA ILE A 249 16.88 -3.57 -0.37
C ILE A 249 16.43 -2.13 -0.23
N ILE A 250 16.70 -1.29 -1.23
CA ILE A 250 16.16 0.07 -1.31
C ILE A 250 15.17 0.12 -2.47
N VAL A 251 13.96 0.66 -2.22
CA VAL A 251 12.88 0.74 -3.21
C VAL A 251 12.30 2.14 -3.25
N PHE A 252 12.01 2.61 -4.47
CA PHE A 252 11.36 3.90 -4.71
C PHE A 252 10.19 3.74 -5.69
N ALA A 253 9.01 4.24 -5.29
CA ALA A 253 7.83 4.19 -6.13
C ALA A 253 7.76 5.42 -7.05
N LEU A 254 7.80 5.19 -8.34
CA LEU A 254 7.54 6.22 -9.35
C LEU A 254 6.03 6.26 -9.64
N SER A 255 5.40 7.39 -9.35
CA SER A 255 4.00 7.65 -9.69
C SER A 255 3.95 8.67 -10.84
N THR A 256 3.00 8.46 -11.75
CA THR A 256 2.78 9.40 -12.87
C THR A 256 2.22 10.76 -12.43
N HIS A 257 1.62 10.82 -11.24
CA HIS A 257 0.87 12.00 -10.80
C HIS A 257 1.44 12.65 -9.53
N GLU A 258 2.12 11.91 -8.64
CA GLU A 258 2.59 12.43 -7.35
C GLU A 258 3.88 11.79 -6.88
N ILE A 259 4.68 12.58 -6.12
CA ILE A 259 5.76 12.04 -5.30
C ILE A 259 5.11 11.48 -4.04
N HIS A 260 5.10 10.16 -3.89
CA HIS A 260 4.74 9.58 -2.60
C HIS A 260 5.79 9.98 -1.55
N ALA A 261 5.33 10.56 -0.45
CA ALA A 261 6.21 10.94 0.66
C ALA A 261 6.96 9.74 1.25
N GLY A 262 6.36 8.53 1.17
CA GLY A 262 6.92 7.26 1.56
C GLY A 262 6.60 6.17 0.54
N LEU A 263 7.08 4.95 0.78
CA LEU A 263 6.74 3.80 -0.04
C LEU A 263 5.34 3.30 0.32
N PRO A 264 4.40 3.13 -0.64
CA PRO A 264 3.13 2.49 -0.36
C PRO A 264 3.34 1.08 0.20
N MET A 265 2.62 0.69 1.24
CA MET A 265 2.76 -0.63 1.86
C MET A 265 2.54 -1.77 0.87
N THR A 266 1.66 -1.59 -0.11
CA THR A 266 1.47 -2.53 -1.23
C THR A 266 2.74 -2.74 -2.06
N ALA A 267 3.61 -1.73 -2.17
CA ALA A 267 4.91 -1.86 -2.84
C ALA A 267 5.93 -2.59 -1.96
N VAL A 268 5.90 -2.36 -0.63
CA VAL A 268 6.73 -3.12 0.34
C VAL A 268 6.35 -4.60 0.29
N MET A 269 5.05 -4.92 0.29
CA MET A 269 4.53 -6.28 0.17
C MET A 269 4.98 -6.93 -1.14
N ALA A 270 4.83 -6.23 -2.27
CA ALA A 270 5.26 -6.75 -3.56
C ALA A 270 6.78 -6.98 -3.62
N ALA A 271 7.58 -6.09 -3.00
CA ALA A 271 9.04 -6.28 -2.90
C ALA A 271 9.39 -7.51 -2.06
N SER A 272 8.66 -7.77 -0.96
CA SER A 272 8.89 -8.95 -0.12
C SER A 272 8.62 -10.26 -0.89
N VAL A 273 7.56 -10.27 -1.68
CA VAL A 273 7.22 -11.41 -2.54
C VAL A 273 8.28 -11.61 -3.62
N ALA A 274 8.65 -10.53 -4.32
CA ALA A 274 9.66 -10.58 -5.37
C ALA A 274 11.02 -11.06 -4.84
N ALA A 275 11.40 -10.67 -3.63
CA ALA A 275 12.63 -11.13 -2.99
C ALA A 275 12.65 -12.63 -2.69
N GLY A 276 11.49 -13.26 -2.54
CA GLY A 276 11.33 -14.71 -2.35
C GLY A 276 11.27 -15.51 -3.66
N ILE A 277 11.26 -14.87 -4.83
CA ILE A 277 11.17 -15.53 -6.14
C ILE A 277 12.53 -15.48 -6.82
N GLU A 278 13.14 -16.65 -7.01
CA GLU A 278 14.43 -16.80 -7.68
C GLU A 278 14.41 -16.21 -9.10
N GLY A 279 15.46 -15.47 -9.41
CA GLY A 279 15.66 -14.85 -10.72
C GLY A 279 15.03 -13.49 -10.90
N THR A 280 14.26 -12.98 -9.94
CA THR A 280 13.74 -11.60 -10.02
C THR A 280 14.85 -10.56 -9.80
N ILE A 281 14.60 -9.32 -10.23
CA ILE A 281 15.50 -8.20 -9.97
C ILE A 281 15.65 -7.97 -8.46
N VAL A 282 14.55 -8.06 -7.71
CA VAL A 282 14.54 -7.81 -6.26
C VAL A 282 15.35 -8.88 -5.52
N GLU A 283 15.20 -10.14 -5.87
CA GLU A 283 15.99 -11.24 -5.29
C GLU A 283 17.49 -11.03 -5.55
N LYS A 284 17.88 -10.68 -6.78
CA LYS A 284 19.27 -10.46 -7.18
C LYS A 284 19.93 -9.25 -6.52
N GLU A 285 19.19 -8.16 -6.29
CA GLU A 285 19.66 -6.94 -5.65
C GLU A 285 19.62 -7.00 -4.12
N SER A 286 18.77 -7.88 -3.54
CA SER A 286 18.54 -7.97 -2.10
C SER A 286 19.65 -8.72 -1.35
N SER A 287 19.95 -8.27 -0.14
CA SER A 287 20.76 -9.01 0.84
C SER A 287 19.92 -9.93 1.75
N TRP A 288 18.58 -9.96 1.60
CA TRP A 288 17.68 -10.75 2.41
C TRP A 288 17.83 -12.26 2.13
N LYS A 289 18.21 -13.01 3.16
CA LYS A 289 18.42 -14.47 3.04
C LYS A 289 17.58 -15.27 4.03
N ASP A 290 17.23 -14.66 5.16
CA ASP A 290 16.46 -15.32 6.22
C ASP A 290 14.95 -15.04 6.00
N GLN A 291 14.28 -15.93 5.29
CA GLN A 291 12.84 -15.81 4.98
C GLN A 291 11.93 -15.98 6.21
N THR A 292 12.47 -16.32 7.36
CA THR A 292 11.69 -16.33 8.61
C THR A 292 11.48 -14.95 9.19
N LYS A 293 12.25 -13.95 8.73
CA LYS A 293 12.18 -12.56 9.15
C LYS A 293 11.60 -11.67 8.05
N PRO A 294 10.98 -10.54 8.39
CA PRO A 294 10.59 -9.54 7.40
C PRO A 294 11.79 -9.03 6.62
N ILE A 295 11.63 -8.88 5.29
CA ILE A 295 12.60 -8.10 4.50
C ILE A 295 12.50 -6.62 4.93
N ARG A 296 13.64 -5.96 5.11
CA ARG A 296 13.72 -4.54 5.47
C ARG A 296 13.91 -3.73 4.19
N VAL A 297 12.87 -3.01 3.82
CA VAL A 297 12.82 -2.19 2.60
C VAL A 297 13.12 -0.74 2.95
N GLY A 298 14.28 -0.26 2.56
CA GLY A 298 14.66 1.14 2.65
C GLY A 298 13.96 1.98 1.59
N HIS A 299 13.52 3.18 1.94
CA HIS A 299 12.88 4.12 1.02
C HIS A 299 13.07 5.58 1.50
N PRO A 300 12.74 6.60 0.70
CA PRO A 300 13.02 8.00 1.05
C PRO A 300 12.47 8.49 2.39
N SER A 301 11.50 7.81 3.00
CA SER A 301 10.95 8.21 4.31
C SER A 301 11.36 7.29 5.47
N GLY A 302 12.22 6.30 5.24
CA GLY A 302 12.73 5.41 6.29
C GLY A 302 12.85 3.96 5.87
N VAL A 303 12.43 3.04 6.74
CA VAL A 303 12.48 1.59 6.52
C VAL A 303 11.15 0.98 6.93
N ASP A 304 10.56 0.21 6.03
CA ASP A 304 9.38 -0.61 6.28
C ASP A 304 9.71 -2.09 6.06
N GLY A 305 8.87 -2.98 6.59
CA GLY A 305 9.09 -4.42 6.46
C GLY A 305 7.83 -5.19 6.11
N ALA A 306 8.02 -6.27 5.34
CA ALA A 306 6.98 -7.25 5.06
C ALA A 306 7.60 -8.66 4.98
N ARG A 307 6.80 -9.68 5.23
CA ARG A 307 7.23 -11.07 5.17
C ARG A 307 6.23 -11.91 4.37
N PRO A 308 6.65 -12.56 3.29
CA PRO A 308 5.80 -13.55 2.65
C PRO A 308 5.71 -14.80 3.57
N ILE A 309 4.50 -15.32 3.74
CA ILE A 309 4.23 -16.53 4.52
C ILE A 309 3.66 -17.55 3.54
N SER A 310 4.32 -18.70 3.41
CA SER A 310 3.74 -19.83 2.70
C SER A 310 2.88 -20.63 3.69
N LEU A 311 1.59 -20.73 3.42
CA LEU A 311 0.62 -21.45 4.26
C LEU A 311 0.40 -22.88 3.77
N SER A 312 0.44 -23.06 2.46
CA SER A 312 0.34 -24.34 1.75
C SER A 312 0.89 -24.20 0.33
N ASP A 313 0.86 -25.27 -0.45
CA ASP A 313 1.30 -25.23 -1.86
C ASP A 313 0.50 -24.24 -2.72
N ASN A 314 -0.72 -23.88 -2.30
CA ASN A 314 -1.64 -23.03 -3.06
C ASN A 314 -2.02 -21.72 -2.35
N GLU A 315 -1.62 -21.53 -1.10
CA GLU A 315 -1.96 -20.34 -0.33
C GLU A 315 -0.71 -19.63 0.15
N THR A 316 -0.61 -18.36 -0.11
CA THR A 316 0.44 -17.49 0.39
C THR A 316 -0.20 -16.25 1.00
N ALA A 317 0.32 -15.81 2.13
CA ALA A 317 -0.02 -14.53 2.72
C ALA A 317 1.21 -13.62 2.76
N VAL A 318 0.99 -12.32 2.82
CA VAL A 318 2.04 -11.37 3.13
C VAL A 318 1.73 -10.73 4.47
N GLU A 319 2.64 -10.89 5.41
CA GLU A 319 2.56 -10.30 6.74
C GLU A 319 3.24 -8.94 6.77
N ILE A 320 2.55 -7.97 7.36
CA ILE A 320 3.11 -6.66 7.72
C ILE A 320 2.81 -6.37 9.19
N VAL A 321 3.66 -5.54 9.80
CA VAL A 321 3.42 -5.01 11.15
C VAL A 321 3.46 -3.49 11.07
N LEU A 322 2.39 -2.85 11.50
CA LEU A 322 2.24 -1.40 11.46
C LEU A 322 1.79 -0.89 12.82
N ASP A 323 2.17 0.34 13.14
CA ASP A 323 1.54 1.08 14.22
C ASP A 323 0.20 1.65 13.77
N ALA A 324 -0.75 1.69 14.69
CA ALA A 324 -2.03 2.35 14.49
C ALA A 324 -2.43 3.11 15.75
N ARG A 325 -3.15 4.20 15.57
CA ARG A 325 -3.70 4.93 16.72
C ARG A 325 -4.91 5.78 16.36
N ARG A 326 -5.78 5.98 17.34
CA ARG A 326 -6.83 6.98 17.27
C ARG A 326 -6.23 8.37 17.42
N LEU A 327 -6.57 9.29 16.54
CA LEU A 327 -6.13 10.69 16.62
C LEU A 327 -7.16 11.54 17.37
N MET A 328 -8.45 11.29 17.07
CA MET A 328 -9.59 11.95 17.72
C MET A 328 -10.85 11.13 17.49
N SER A 329 -11.90 11.42 18.20
CA SER A 329 -13.28 10.99 17.94
C SER A 329 -14.22 12.17 18.18
N GLY A 330 -15.36 12.21 17.46
CA GLY A 330 -16.34 13.27 17.55
C GLY A 330 -17.28 13.27 16.36
N LEU A 331 -18.04 14.34 16.19
CA LEU A 331 -18.96 14.58 15.09
C LEU A 331 -18.31 15.55 14.09
N VAL A 332 -18.52 15.29 12.79
CA VAL A 332 -18.19 16.22 11.72
C VAL A 332 -19.48 16.78 11.13
N HIS A 333 -19.54 18.09 10.96
CA HIS A 333 -20.64 18.75 10.27
C HIS A 333 -20.38 18.70 8.78
N VAL A 334 -21.34 18.20 8.02
CA VAL A 334 -21.24 18.06 6.56
C VAL A 334 -22.31 18.90 5.87
N ASN A 335 -21.97 19.47 4.72
CA ASN A 335 -22.89 20.18 3.84
C ASN A 335 -23.26 19.22 2.69
N VAL A 336 -24.41 18.59 2.75
CA VAL A 336 -24.91 17.59 1.78
C VAL A 336 -26.22 17.99 1.16
#